data_d8d4e060a33f439cd0795e00e79c1a0d
#
_entry.id   d8d4e060a33f439cd0795e00e79c1a0d
#
_cell.length_a   1.000
_cell.length_b   1.000
_cell.length_c   1.000
_cell.angle_alpha   90.00
_cell.angle_beta   90.00
_cell.angle_gamma   90.00
#
_symmetry.space_group_name_H-M   'P 1'
#
loop_
_entity.id
_entity.type
_entity.pdbx_description
1 polymer ?
#
loop_
_entity_poly.entity_id
_entity_poly.type
_entity_poly.pdbx_seq_one_letter_code
_entity_poly.pdbx_strand_id
1 'polypeptide(L)'
;MLLSDKVVLITGANGGLGTAVTNAFLQAGARVAGASKKIQNSEFPGPNFIAYSGEIGSTDAARAVVTAVIAKWEKIDALVHLVGGFAGGQSVADSDDATLEQMIEVNLRAAFHLFRAVLPEMRSRGTGRILAIGSRTAVDPQPMVGAYSASKAALVSLVRTIALENKDRGISANVILPGTMDTPANRTAMPGTDPAKWVQPIQVASLLVHLASDDASQISGAVIPILGGDL
;
A
#
# COMPACT_ATOMS: atom_id res chain seq x y z
N MET A 1 1.18 6.66 -22.49
CA MET A 1 0.60 5.91 -21.34
C MET A 1 0.65 6.80 -20.11
N LEU A 2 -0.29 6.65 -19.18
CA LEU A 2 -0.46 7.56 -18.03
C LEU A 2 0.77 7.65 -17.10
N LEU A 3 1.54 6.56 -16.99
CA LEU A 3 2.73 6.47 -16.13
C LEU A 3 4.02 6.19 -16.92
N SER A 4 4.08 6.61 -18.20
CA SER A 4 5.31 6.47 -18.99
C SER A 4 6.49 7.13 -18.25
N ASP A 5 7.62 6.41 -18.20
CA ASP A 5 8.85 6.83 -17.52
C ASP A 5 8.78 7.00 -15.99
N LYS A 6 7.64 6.71 -15.36
CA LYS A 6 7.54 6.67 -13.88
C LYS A 6 8.15 5.39 -13.33
N VAL A 7 8.91 5.52 -12.27
CA VAL A 7 9.45 4.39 -11.48
C VAL A 7 8.61 4.24 -10.22
N VAL A 8 8.07 3.04 -10.01
CA VAL A 8 7.14 2.78 -8.92
C VAL A 8 7.63 1.60 -8.08
N LEU A 9 7.81 1.83 -6.79
CA LEU A 9 8.06 0.77 -5.82
C LEU A 9 6.71 0.29 -5.24
N ILE A 10 6.38 -0.98 -5.46
CA ILE A 10 5.16 -1.61 -4.93
C ILE A 10 5.55 -2.67 -3.91
N THR A 11 5.08 -2.53 -2.67
CA THR A 11 5.29 -3.54 -1.63
C THR A 11 4.07 -4.45 -1.50
N GLY A 12 4.29 -5.74 -1.24
CA GLY A 12 3.23 -6.74 -1.32
C GLY A 12 2.79 -7.02 -2.77
N ALA A 13 3.68 -6.82 -3.75
CA ALA A 13 3.41 -6.74 -5.17
C ALA A 13 2.77 -8.00 -5.80
N ASN A 14 2.96 -9.17 -5.21
CA ASN A 14 2.35 -10.44 -5.65
C ASN A 14 1.28 -10.99 -4.69
N GLY A 15 0.80 -10.17 -3.76
CA GLY A 15 -0.33 -10.50 -2.90
C GLY A 15 -1.68 -10.43 -3.63
N GLY A 16 -2.78 -10.73 -2.92
CA GLY A 16 -4.13 -10.78 -3.50
C GLY A 16 -4.57 -9.45 -4.18
N LEU A 17 -4.25 -8.30 -3.59
CA LEU A 17 -4.39 -6.99 -4.23
C LEU A 17 -3.18 -6.68 -5.12
N GLY A 18 -1.97 -7.05 -4.67
CA GLY A 18 -0.71 -6.67 -5.27
C GLY A 18 -0.56 -7.10 -6.72
N THR A 19 -1.02 -8.29 -7.07
CA THR A 19 -0.98 -8.79 -8.45
C THR A 19 -1.79 -7.90 -9.41
N ALA A 20 -2.98 -7.49 -9.01
CA ALA A 20 -3.82 -6.59 -9.82
C ALA A 20 -3.18 -5.19 -9.94
N VAL A 21 -2.64 -4.67 -8.84
CA VAL A 21 -1.95 -3.36 -8.81
C VAL A 21 -0.70 -3.39 -9.69
N THR A 22 0.18 -4.38 -9.52
CA THR A 22 1.42 -4.51 -10.31
C THR A 22 1.13 -4.57 -11.80
N ASN A 23 0.15 -5.39 -12.22
CA ASN A 23 -0.24 -5.47 -13.62
C ASN A 23 -0.80 -4.15 -14.15
N ALA A 24 -1.65 -3.44 -13.38
CA ALA A 24 -2.22 -2.17 -13.79
C ALA A 24 -1.15 -1.08 -13.97
N PHE A 25 -0.15 -1.02 -13.09
CA PHE A 25 0.96 -0.08 -13.20
C PHE A 25 1.85 -0.37 -14.41
N LEU A 26 2.15 -1.66 -14.67
CA LEU A 26 2.90 -2.07 -15.87
C LEU A 26 2.13 -1.72 -17.15
N GLN A 27 0.81 -1.99 -17.20
CA GLN A 27 -0.06 -1.63 -18.33
C GLN A 27 -0.17 -0.11 -18.52
N ALA A 28 -0.08 0.67 -17.44
CA ALA A 28 -0.02 2.13 -17.52
C ALA A 28 1.34 2.68 -18.00
N GLY A 29 2.34 1.81 -18.22
CA GLY A 29 3.66 2.15 -18.76
C GLY A 29 4.73 2.43 -17.71
N ALA A 30 4.47 2.16 -16.43
CA ALA A 30 5.45 2.32 -15.37
C ALA A 30 6.56 1.26 -15.42
N ARG A 31 7.74 1.61 -14.90
CA ARG A 31 8.74 0.64 -14.45
C ARG A 31 8.42 0.30 -13.00
N VAL A 32 8.22 -0.98 -12.72
CA VAL A 32 7.76 -1.44 -11.41
C VAL A 32 8.83 -2.26 -10.69
N ALA A 33 9.22 -1.81 -9.52
CA ALA A 33 9.97 -2.58 -8.54
C ALA A 33 8.96 -3.23 -7.59
N GLY A 34 8.75 -4.54 -7.72
CA GLY A 34 7.87 -5.31 -6.85
C GLY A 34 8.64 -5.88 -5.66
N ALA A 35 8.29 -5.50 -4.43
CA ALA A 35 8.89 -6.03 -3.21
C ALA A 35 7.90 -6.91 -2.45
N SER A 36 8.29 -8.15 -2.13
CA SER A 36 7.48 -9.10 -1.36
C SER A 36 8.33 -10.24 -0.82
N LYS A 37 7.82 -10.99 0.18
CA LYS A 37 8.57 -12.09 0.82
C LYS A 37 9.06 -13.16 -0.16
N LYS A 38 8.25 -13.51 -1.15
CA LYS A 38 8.53 -14.57 -2.13
C LYS A 38 8.05 -14.14 -3.53
N ILE A 39 8.71 -13.17 -4.11
CA ILE A 39 8.38 -12.68 -5.45
C ILE A 39 9.50 -13.01 -6.43
N GLN A 40 9.15 -13.32 -7.68
CA GLN A 40 10.09 -13.63 -8.75
C GLN A 40 9.81 -12.79 -9.99
N ASN A 41 10.84 -12.52 -10.79
CA ASN A 41 10.69 -11.79 -12.05
C ASN A 41 9.76 -12.51 -13.05
N SER A 42 9.68 -13.84 -12.98
CA SER A 42 8.80 -14.64 -13.82
C SER A 42 7.31 -14.43 -13.60
N GLU A 43 6.91 -13.88 -12.43
CA GLU A 43 5.51 -13.59 -12.12
C GLU A 43 4.96 -12.39 -12.92
N PHE A 44 5.84 -11.47 -13.33
CA PHE A 44 5.51 -10.29 -14.14
C PHE A 44 6.55 -10.13 -15.25
N PRO A 45 6.48 -10.96 -16.31
CA PRO A 45 7.50 -10.99 -17.34
C PRO A 45 7.56 -9.69 -18.15
N GLY A 46 8.76 -9.20 -18.41
CA GLY A 46 9.02 -8.01 -19.21
C GLY A 46 10.14 -7.14 -18.67
N PRO A 47 10.67 -6.20 -19.48
CA PRO A 47 11.83 -5.38 -19.12
C PRO A 47 11.51 -4.29 -18.07
N ASN A 48 10.24 -3.99 -17.85
CA ASN A 48 9.79 -2.93 -16.95
C ASN A 48 9.49 -3.42 -15.53
N PHE A 49 9.77 -4.69 -15.22
CA PHE A 49 9.56 -5.24 -13.89
C PHE A 49 10.88 -5.78 -13.30
N ILE A 50 11.05 -5.56 -12.01
CA ILE A 50 12.10 -6.19 -11.21
C ILE A 50 11.55 -6.61 -9.85
N ALA A 51 11.86 -7.85 -9.43
CA ALA A 51 11.46 -8.41 -8.16
C ALA A 51 12.54 -8.20 -7.09
N TYR A 52 12.12 -7.76 -5.91
CA TYR A 52 12.93 -7.75 -4.69
C TYR A 52 12.29 -8.69 -3.66
N SER A 53 12.86 -9.88 -3.53
CA SER A 53 12.38 -10.92 -2.61
C SER A 53 13.01 -10.73 -1.23
N GLY A 54 12.18 -10.69 -0.19
CA GLY A 54 12.63 -10.59 1.20
C GLY A 54 11.62 -9.87 2.11
N GLU A 55 11.94 -9.86 3.40
CA GLU A 55 11.21 -9.08 4.39
C GLU A 55 11.54 -7.59 4.20
N ILE A 56 10.53 -6.72 4.36
CA ILE A 56 10.69 -5.26 4.23
C ILE A 56 10.26 -4.50 5.49
N GLY A 57 9.97 -5.22 6.58
CA GLY A 57 9.45 -4.66 7.83
C GLY A 57 10.49 -3.95 8.69
N SER A 58 11.79 -4.11 8.46
CA SER A 58 12.84 -3.45 9.24
C SER A 58 13.38 -2.18 8.55
N THR A 59 14.06 -1.32 9.34
CA THR A 59 14.73 -0.13 8.82
C THR A 59 15.76 -0.46 7.74
N ASP A 60 16.58 -1.49 7.97
CA ASP A 60 17.66 -1.84 7.06
C ASP A 60 17.13 -2.47 5.77
N ALA A 61 16.12 -3.33 5.87
CA ALA A 61 15.45 -3.90 4.71
C ALA A 61 14.74 -2.84 3.85
N ALA A 62 14.04 -1.88 4.49
CA ALA A 62 13.42 -0.76 3.79
C ALA A 62 14.44 0.11 3.06
N ARG A 63 15.58 0.42 3.70
CA ARG A 63 16.68 1.16 3.06
C ARG A 63 17.30 0.38 1.91
N ALA A 64 17.53 -0.93 2.10
CA ALA A 64 18.14 -1.77 1.09
C ALA A 64 17.30 -1.81 -0.21
N VAL A 65 15.98 -2.02 -0.12
CA VAL A 65 15.11 -2.04 -1.30
C VAL A 65 15.06 -0.67 -1.99
N VAL A 66 14.93 0.43 -1.25
CA VAL A 66 14.94 1.79 -1.81
C VAL A 66 16.25 2.08 -2.53
N THR A 67 17.39 1.78 -1.90
CA THR A 67 18.73 1.95 -2.50
C THR A 67 18.87 1.11 -3.78
N ALA A 68 18.41 -0.13 -3.77
CA ALA A 68 18.50 -1.01 -4.94
C ALA A 68 17.65 -0.51 -6.12
N VAL A 69 16.46 0.05 -5.85
CA VAL A 69 15.61 0.65 -6.91
C VAL A 69 16.26 1.89 -7.49
N ILE A 70 16.81 2.77 -6.64
CA ILE A 70 17.52 3.98 -7.08
C ILE A 70 18.77 3.61 -7.89
N ALA A 71 19.55 2.62 -7.46
CA ALA A 71 20.71 2.14 -8.21
C ALA A 71 20.33 1.58 -9.59
N LYS A 72 19.13 1.01 -9.75
CA LYS A 72 18.64 0.43 -11.01
C LYS A 72 18.05 1.47 -11.96
N TRP A 73 17.28 2.43 -11.44
CA TRP A 73 16.47 3.34 -12.26
C TRP A 73 16.59 4.82 -11.86
N GLU A 74 17.55 5.15 -10.98
CA GLU A 74 17.97 6.51 -10.59
C GLU A 74 16.92 7.29 -9.77
N LYS A 75 15.69 6.77 -9.62
CA LYS A 75 14.59 7.47 -8.96
C LYS A 75 13.51 6.51 -8.44
N ILE A 76 12.62 7.08 -7.59
CA ILE A 76 11.33 6.50 -7.24
C ILE A 76 10.28 7.62 -7.34
N ASP A 77 9.41 7.56 -8.36
CA ASP A 77 8.35 8.56 -8.55
C ASP A 77 7.13 8.28 -7.68
N ALA A 78 6.84 6.99 -7.41
CA ALA A 78 5.76 6.61 -6.51
C ALA A 78 6.14 5.41 -5.63
N LEU A 79 5.66 5.43 -4.40
CA LEU A 79 5.64 4.30 -3.48
C LEU A 79 4.19 3.87 -3.25
N VAL A 80 3.88 2.62 -3.58
CA VAL A 80 2.57 1.99 -3.32
C VAL A 80 2.74 0.91 -2.26
N HIS A 81 2.30 1.22 -1.03
CA HIS A 81 2.44 0.33 0.12
C HIS A 81 1.19 -0.51 0.32
N LEU A 82 1.26 -1.79 -0.07
CA LEU A 82 0.16 -2.74 0.03
C LEU A 82 0.35 -3.76 1.16
N VAL A 83 1.54 -3.79 1.79
CA VAL A 83 1.80 -4.71 2.92
C VAL A 83 0.90 -4.36 4.10
N GLY A 84 0.30 -5.39 4.65
CA GLY A 84 -0.53 -5.31 5.84
C GLY A 84 -1.02 -6.70 6.22
N GLY A 85 -1.59 -6.79 7.40
CA GLY A 85 -2.19 -8.01 7.96
C GLY A 85 -3.52 -7.71 8.63
N PHE A 86 -4.25 -8.76 8.92
CA PHE A 86 -5.52 -8.71 9.62
C PHE A 86 -5.50 -9.71 10.79
N ALA A 87 -5.99 -9.26 11.94
CA ALA A 87 -6.39 -10.09 13.05
C ALA A 87 -7.68 -9.54 13.64
N GLY A 88 -8.60 -10.43 13.99
CA GLY A 88 -9.89 -10.09 14.57
C GLY A 88 -10.59 -11.32 15.13
N GLY A 89 -11.82 -11.15 15.61
CA GLY A 89 -12.63 -12.22 16.20
C GLY A 89 -12.62 -12.22 17.73
N GLN A 90 -11.93 -11.27 18.38
CA GLN A 90 -11.89 -11.10 19.83
C GLN A 90 -12.29 -9.69 20.23
N SER A 91 -12.97 -9.55 21.36
CA SER A 91 -13.21 -8.24 21.98
C SER A 91 -11.88 -7.64 22.47
N VAL A 92 -11.85 -6.33 22.71
CA VAL A 92 -10.62 -5.69 23.26
C VAL A 92 -10.27 -6.29 24.63
N ALA A 93 -11.28 -6.66 25.43
CA ALA A 93 -11.06 -7.25 26.76
C ALA A 93 -10.42 -8.65 26.70
N ASP A 94 -10.62 -9.38 25.60
CA ASP A 94 -10.15 -10.77 25.43
C ASP A 94 -8.91 -10.86 24.51
N SER A 95 -8.51 -9.74 23.88
CA SER A 95 -7.34 -9.68 22.99
C SER A 95 -6.05 -9.69 23.81
N ASP A 96 -5.05 -10.41 23.32
CA ASP A 96 -3.72 -10.44 23.92
C ASP A 96 -2.78 -9.35 23.34
N ASP A 97 -1.71 -9.09 24.07
CA ASP A 97 -0.68 -8.11 23.67
C ASP A 97 0.00 -8.51 22.35
N ALA A 98 0.16 -9.82 22.11
CA ALA A 98 0.81 -10.32 20.91
C ALA A 98 0.02 -9.97 19.64
N THR A 99 -1.30 -10.02 19.70
CA THR A 99 -2.19 -9.59 18.59
C THR A 99 -2.04 -8.09 18.31
N LEU A 100 -1.99 -7.25 19.35
CA LEU A 100 -1.77 -5.81 19.19
C LEU A 100 -0.40 -5.54 18.57
N GLU A 101 0.67 -6.11 19.12
CA GLU A 101 2.03 -5.95 18.61
C GLU A 101 2.16 -6.40 17.16
N GLN A 102 1.58 -7.54 16.80
CA GLN A 102 1.57 -8.03 15.42
C GLN A 102 0.87 -7.04 14.46
N MET A 103 -0.26 -6.49 14.85
CA MET A 103 -0.99 -5.52 14.00
C MET A 103 -0.23 -4.21 13.86
N ILE A 104 0.40 -3.71 14.92
CA ILE A 104 1.26 -2.54 14.86
C ILE A 104 2.48 -2.80 13.99
N GLU A 105 3.13 -3.93 14.14
CA GLU A 105 4.32 -4.29 13.36
C GLU A 105 4.03 -4.31 11.85
N VAL A 106 3.00 -5.05 11.44
CA VAL A 106 2.75 -5.30 10.02
C VAL A 106 2.04 -4.13 9.33
N ASN A 107 1.15 -3.39 10.03
CA ASN A 107 0.33 -2.34 9.41
C ASN A 107 0.91 -0.92 9.57
N LEU A 108 1.70 -0.68 10.62
CA LEU A 108 2.22 0.66 10.92
C LEU A 108 3.74 0.72 10.82
N ARG A 109 4.48 -0.14 11.55
CA ARG A 109 5.94 -0.05 11.63
C ARG A 109 6.61 -0.31 10.29
N ALA A 110 6.16 -1.32 9.54
CA ALA A 110 6.64 -1.60 8.19
C ALA A 110 6.43 -0.40 7.24
N ALA A 111 5.26 0.22 7.27
CA ALA A 111 4.95 1.44 6.50
C ALA A 111 5.87 2.60 6.90
N PHE A 112 6.03 2.85 8.21
CA PHE A 112 6.88 3.92 8.73
C PHE A 112 8.33 3.78 8.27
N HIS A 113 8.92 2.58 8.33
CA HIS A 113 10.28 2.34 7.87
C HIS A 113 10.44 2.65 6.38
N LEU A 114 9.48 2.23 5.57
CA LEU A 114 9.54 2.41 4.13
C LEU A 114 9.34 3.87 3.72
N PHE A 115 8.36 4.57 4.32
CA PHE A 115 8.13 5.99 4.07
C PHE A 115 9.35 6.83 4.46
N ARG A 116 9.94 6.55 5.63
CA ARG A 116 11.17 7.20 6.09
C ARG A 116 12.36 6.95 5.16
N ALA A 117 12.41 5.79 4.51
CA ALA A 117 13.50 5.46 3.60
C ALA A 117 13.37 6.16 2.24
N VAL A 118 12.15 6.33 1.70
CA VAL A 118 11.92 6.91 0.37
C VAL A 118 11.82 8.44 0.37
N LEU A 119 11.31 9.04 1.44
CA LEU A 119 11.06 10.49 1.53
C LEU A 119 12.27 11.38 1.27
N PRO A 120 13.50 11.07 1.75
CA PRO A 120 14.69 11.89 1.46
C PRO A 120 14.98 12.03 -0.04
N GLU A 121 14.84 10.95 -0.80
CA GLU A 121 15.03 10.96 -2.26
C GLU A 121 13.94 11.80 -2.95
N MET A 122 12.66 11.57 -2.62
CA MET A 122 11.56 12.36 -3.16
C MET A 122 11.70 13.85 -2.84
N ARG A 123 12.12 14.19 -1.61
CA ARG A 123 12.39 15.58 -1.19
C ARG A 123 13.53 16.22 -1.98
N SER A 124 14.60 15.48 -2.25
CA SER A 124 15.74 16.01 -3.03
C SER A 124 15.36 16.32 -4.48
N ARG A 125 14.41 15.57 -5.03
CA ARG A 125 13.89 15.78 -6.39
C ARG A 125 12.72 16.77 -6.47
N GLY A 126 12.09 17.11 -5.34
CA GLY A 126 10.92 17.99 -5.32
C GLY A 126 9.67 17.35 -5.94
N THR A 127 9.58 16.03 -5.98
CA THR A 127 8.41 15.30 -6.51
C THR A 127 8.32 13.90 -5.92
N GLY A 128 7.09 13.41 -5.70
CA GLY A 128 6.85 12.05 -5.23
C GLY A 128 5.38 11.77 -4.97
N ARG A 129 5.01 10.49 -4.97
CA ARG A 129 3.67 10.01 -4.62
C ARG A 129 3.79 8.89 -3.59
N ILE A 130 3.10 9.02 -2.46
CA ILE A 130 3.00 7.98 -1.43
C ILE A 130 1.55 7.54 -1.37
N LEU A 131 1.32 6.27 -1.62
CA LEU A 131 -0.01 5.65 -1.63
C LEU A 131 0.00 4.46 -0.68
N ALA A 132 -0.97 4.40 0.23
CA ALA A 132 -1.08 3.31 1.20
C ALA A 132 -2.49 2.71 1.22
N ILE A 133 -2.58 1.44 1.60
CA ILE A 133 -3.85 0.76 1.82
C ILE A 133 -4.17 0.73 3.31
N GLY A 134 -5.17 1.51 3.67
CA GLY A 134 -5.80 1.49 4.98
C GLY A 134 -6.89 0.42 5.09
N SER A 135 -7.95 0.76 5.78
CA SER A 135 -9.19 -0.02 5.90
C SER A 135 -10.34 0.91 6.26
N ARG A 136 -11.58 0.57 5.86
CA ARG A 136 -12.78 1.25 6.35
C ARG A 136 -12.77 1.34 7.89
N THR A 137 -12.36 0.28 8.58
CA THR A 137 -12.35 0.22 10.04
C THR A 137 -11.40 1.23 10.72
N ALA A 138 -10.50 1.87 9.96
CA ALA A 138 -9.66 2.96 10.47
C ALA A 138 -10.45 4.22 10.81
N VAL A 139 -11.61 4.45 10.19
CA VAL A 139 -12.47 5.64 10.35
C VAL A 139 -13.88 5.28 10.77
N ASP A 140 -14.32 4.05 10.55
CA ASP A 140 -15.61 3.48 10.94
C ASP A 140 -15.36 2.14 11.64
N PRO A 141 -14.96 2.18 12.94
CA PRO A 141 -14.53 0.99 13.66
C PRO A 141 -15.68 -0.02 13.84
N GLN A 142 -15.33 -1.29 13.82
CA GLN A 142 -16.25 -2.40 14.01
C GLN A 142 -15.90 -3.17 15.28
N PRO A 143 -16.84 -3.86 15.91
CA PRO A 143 -16.54 -4.73 17.03
C PRO A 143 -15.62 -5.88 16.62
N MET A 144 -14.89 -6.48 17.56
CA MET A 144 -14.04 -7.66 17.41
C MET A 144 -12.80 -7.47 16.52
N VAL A 145 -12.41 -6.22 16.17
CA VAL A 145 -11.24 -5.91 15.35
C VAL A 145 -10.41 -4.73 15.92
N GLY A 146 -10.38 -4.61 17.24
CA GLY A 146 -9.79 -3.44 17.93
C GLY A 146 -8.34 -3.17 17.57
N ALA A 147 -7.46 -4.16 17.70
CA ALA A 147 -6.02 -4.02 17.39
C ALA A 147 -5.78 -3.68 15.90
N TYR A 148 -6.51 -4.34 14.99
CA TYR A 148 -6.45 -4.05 13.57
C TYR A 148 -6.90 -2.62 13.25
N SER A 149 -8.08 -2.20 13.74
CA SER A 149 -8.62 -0.86 13.52
C SER A 149 -7.67 0.22 14.04
N ALA A 150 -7.13 0.05 15.25
CA ALA A 150 -6.15 0.97 15.84
C ALA A 150 -4.89 1.09 14.97
N SER A 151 -4.32 -0.02 14.49
CA SER A 151 -3.14 -0.03 13.63
C SER A 151 -3.40 0.68 12.29
N LYS A 152 -4.56 0.49 11.69
CA LYS A 152 -4.96 1.14 10.44
C LYS A 152 -5.31 2.62 10.62
N ALA A 153 -5.89 3.01 11.76
CA ALA A 153 -6.10 4.42 12.11
C ALA A 153 -4.76 5.16 12.29
N ALA A 154 -3.78 4.53 12.92
CA ALA A 154 -2.45 5.07 13.04
C ALA A 154 -1.75 5.25 11.68
N LEU A 155 -1.91 4.30 10.75
CA LEU A 155 -1.42 4.44 9.36
C LEU A 155 -2.08 5.64 8.64
N VAL A 156 -3.39 5.82 8.78
CA VAL A 156 -4.11 6.98 8.20
C VAL A 156 -3.52 8.29 8.73
N SER A 157 -3.32 8.39 10.04
CA SER A 157 -2.72 9.57 10.68
C SER A 157 -1.31 9.82 10.15
N LEU A 158 -0.46 8.78 10.04
CA LEU A 158 0.91 8.88 9.52
C LEU A 158 0.93 9.41 8.07
N VAL A 159 0.11 8.87 7.18
CA VAL A 159 0.05 9.29 5.77
C VAL A 159 -0.40 10.74 5.65
N ARG A 160 -1.39 11.17 6.43
CA ARG A 160 -1.84 12.57 6.46
C ARG A 160 -0.77 13.52 7.01
N THR A 161 0.00 13.10 8.01
CA THR A 161 1.15 13.87 8.52
C THR A 161 2.20 14.05 7.42
N ILE A 162 2.54 12.99 6.68
CA ILE A 162 3.48 13.06 5.55
C ILE A 162 2.98 14.04 4.48
N ALA A 163 1.69 14.04 4.16
CA ALA A 163 1.10 14.99 3.23
C ALA A 163 1.31 16.45 3.68
N LEU A 164 1.04 16.76 4.94
CA LEU A 164 1.21 18.10 5.52
C LEU A 164 2.68 18.55 5.55
N GLU A 165 3.59 17.65 5.95
CA GLU A 165 5.03 17.95 6.01
C GLU A 165 5.66 18.22 4.63
N ASN A 166 5.03 17.77 3.54
CA ASN A 166 5.60 17.81 2.20
C ASN A 166 4.74 18.59 1.18
N LYS A 167 3.72 19.34 1.64
CA LYS A 167 2.78 20.09 0.78
C LYS A 167 3.50 21.05 -0.18
N ASP A 168 4.60 21.66 0.25
CA ASP A 168 5.38 22.64 -0.52
C ASP A 168 6.61 22.00 -1.20
N ARG A 169 6.66 20.66 -1.26
CA ARG A 169 7.79 19.88 -1.80
C ARG A 169 7.41 19.03 -3.02
N GLY A 170 6.24 19.26 -3.61
CA GLY A 170 5.77 18.48 -4.75
C GLY A 170 5.47 17.01 -4.46
N ILE A 171 5.35 16.64 -3.16
CA ILE A 171 5.08 15.26 -2.74
C ILE A 171 3.65 15.18 -2.24
N SER A 172 2.86 14.26 -2.81
CA SER A 172 1.53 13.93 -2.30
C SER A 172 1.52 12.59 -1.57
N ALA A 173 0.67 12.48 -0.54
CA ALA A 173 0.49 11.24 0.21
C ALA A 173 -0.99 11.00 0.47
N ASN A 174 -1.50 9.84 0.06
CA ASN A 174 -2.92 9.49 0.17
C ASN A 174 -3.10 8.06 0.67
N VAL A 175 -4.23 7.80 1.32
CA VAL A 175 -4.60 6.48 1.80
C VAL A 175 -5.96 6.07 1.25
N ILE A 176 -6.04 4.85 0.73
CA ILE A 176 -7.25 4.23 0.22
C ILE A 176 -7.81 3.32 1.31
N LEU A 177 -9.11 3.39 1.55
CA LEU A 177 -9.83 2.58 2.53
C LEU A 177 -10.76 1.61 1.79
N PRO A 178 -10.29 0.44 1.38
CA PRO A 178 -11.16 -0.55 0.79
C PRO A 178 -12.10 -1.15 1.83
N GLY A 179 -13.31 -1.49 1.40
CA GLY A 179 -14.17 -2.47 2.04
C GLY A 179 -13.61 -3.88 1.86
N THR A 180 -14.45 -4.89 2.03
CA THR A 180 -14.04 -6.28 1.78
C THR A 180 -13.64 -6.45 0.33
N MET A 181 -12.39 -6.86 0.10
CA MET A 181 -11.87 -7.07 -1.26
C MET A 181 -12.07 -8.51 -1.73
N ASP A 182 -12.40 -8.70 -3.00
CA ASP A 182 -12.49 -10.01 -3.64
C ASP A 182 -11.10 -10.60 -3.89
N THR A 183 -10.57 -11.24 -2.87
CA THR A 183 -9.27 -11.93 -2.92
C THR A 183 -9.42 -13.40 -2.53
N PRO A 184 -8.52 -14.30 -2.98
CA PRO A 184 -8.55 -15.69 -2.58
C PRO A 184 -8.57 -15.89 -1.06
N ALA A 185 -7.80 -15.08 -0.32
CA ALA A 185 -7.75 -15.14 1.14
C ALA A 185 -9.12 -14.80 1.78
N ASN A 186 -9.77 -13.72 1.32
CA ASN A 186 -11.09 -13.34 1.84
C ASN A 186 -12.18 -14.34 1.46
N ARG A 187 -12.15 -14.90 0.24
CA ARG A 187 -13.08 -15.99 -0.15
C ARG A 187 -12.95 -17.20 0.75
N THR A 188 -11.72 -17.56 1.12
CA THR A 188 -11.46 -18.66 2.06
C THR A 188 -11.92 -18.34 3.48
N ALA A 189 -11.68 -17.10 3.95
CA ALA A 189 -12.03 -16.68 5.32
C ALA A 189 -13.55 -16.48 5.52
N MET A 190 -14.28 -16.16 4.46
CA MET A 190 -15.70 -15.80 4.49
C MET A 190 -16.53 -16.60 3.47
N PRO A 191 -16.62 -17.94 3.58
CA PRO A 191 -17.21 -18.79 2.55
C PRO A 191 -18.74 -18.63 2.39
N GLY A 192 -19.41 -17.99 3.37
CA GLY A 192 -20.86 -17.74 3.34
C GLY A 192 -21.28 -16.36 2.80
N THR A 193 -20.33 -15.52 2.37
CA THR A 193 -20.62 -14.18 1.87
C THR A 193 -20.62 -14.14 0.32
N ASP A 194 -21.44 -13.26 -0.25
CA ASP A 194 -21.51 -13.07 -1.70
C ASP A 194 -20.38 -12.16 -2.20
N PRO A 195 -19.38 -12.69 -2.92
CA PRO A 195 -18.25 -11.89 -3.41
C PRO A 195 -18.64 -10.85 -4.46
N ALA A 196 -19.84 -10.92 -5.05
CA ALA A 196 -20.30 -9.93 -6.03
C ALA A 196 -20.48 -8.53 -5.44
N LYS A 197 -20.64 -8.45 -4.10
CA LYS A 197 -20.72 -7.19 -3.37
C LYS A 197 -19.35 -6.63 -2.96
N TRP A 198 -18.30 -7.42 -3.08
CA TRP A 198 -16.97 -7.04 -2.63
C TRP A 198 -16.27 -6.12 -3.63
N VAL A 199 -15.32 -5.36 -3.11
CA VAL A 199 -14.47 -4.50 -3.92
C VAL A 199 -13.56 -5.34 -4.80
N GLN A 200 -13.58 -5.11 -6.09
CA GLN A 200 -12.69 -5.82 -7.01
C GLN A 200 -11.29 -5.20 -6.96
N PRO A 201 -10.21 -6.01 -6.83
CA PRO A 201 -8.83 -5.52 -6.78
C PRO A 201 -8.46 -4.57 -7.92
N ILE A 202 -9.03 -4.77 -9.11
CA ILE A 202 -8.78 -3.90 -10.28
C ILE A 202 -9.34 -2.49 -10.08
N GLN A 203 -10.42 -2.30 -9.32
CA GLN A 203 -10.96 -0.98 -9.02
C GLN A 203 -10.01 -0.18 -8.12
N VAL A 204 -9.45 -0.84 -7.10
CA VAL A 204 -8.40 -0.24 -6.25
C VAL A 204 -7.16 0.09 -7.08
N ALA A 205 -6.74 -0.84 -7.94
CA ALA A 205 -5.57 -0.65 -8.80
C ALA A 205 -5.74 0.55 -9.75
N SER A 206 -6.90 0.72 -10.36
CA SER A 206 -7.20 1.86 -11.25
C SER A 206 -7.12 3.20 -10.52
N LEU A 207 -7.64 3.28 -9.28
CA LEU A 207 -7.52 4.48 -8.46
C LEU A 207 -6.05 4.75 -8.10
N LEU A 208 -5.29 3.72 -7.70
CA LEU A 208 -3.87 3.87 -7.37
C LEU A 208 -3.05 4.38 -8.57
N VAL A 209 -3.31 3.86 -9.79
CA VAL A 209 -2.68 4.33 -11.03
C VAL A 209 -3.00 5.82 -11.27
N HIS A 210 -4.26 6.24 -11.10
CA HIS A 210 -4.64 7.65 -11.23
C HIS A 210 -3.92 8.52 -10.19
N LEU A 211 -3.93 8.13 -8.91
CA LEU A 211 -3.28 8.88 -7.83
C LEU A 211 -1.74 8.95 -7.97
N ALA A 212 -1.13 7.99 -8.68
CA ALA A 212 0.29 8.01 -8.99
C ALA A 212 0.65 8.92 -10.18
N SER A 213 -0.32 9.35 -10.96
CA SER A 213 -0.11 10.20 -12.13
C SER A 213 0.08 11.67 -11.77
N ASP A 214 0.49 12.45 -12.78
CA ASP A 214 0.63 13.90 -12.63
C ASP A 214 -0.73 14.61 -12.56
N ASP A 215 -1.79 14.02 -13.13
CA ASP A 215 -3.17 14.52 -13.09
C ASP A 215 -3.73 14.62 -11.67
N ALA A 216 -3.24 13.74 -10.76
CA ALA A 216 -3.63 13.73 -9.35
C ALA A 216 -2.65 14.50 -8.44
N SER A 217 -1.75 15.30 -8.97
CA SER A 217 -0.70 16.00 -8.21
C SER A 217 -1.22 16.89 -7.08
N GLN A 218 -2.43 17.39 -7.19
CA GLN A 218 -3.08 18.25 -6.18
C GLN A 218 -3.88 17.45 -5.14
N ILE A 219 -4.02 16.13 -5.30
CA ILE A 219 -4.69 15.27 -4.32
C ILE A 219 -3.65 14.83 -3.29
N SER A 220 -3.70 15.41 -2.08
CA SER A 220 -2.78 15.08 -0.99
C SER A 220 -3.49 15.15 0.36
N GLY A 221 -3.18 14.21 1.25
CA GLY A 221 -3.83 14.06 2.55
C GLY A 221 -5.23 13.42 2.48
N ALA A 222 -5.64 12.93 1.31
CA ALA A 222 -6.93 12.33 1.11
C ALA A 222 -7.04 10.94 1.75
N VAL A 223 -8.22 10.69 2.31
CA VAL A 223 -8.64 9.39 2.86
C VAL A 223 -9.81 8.94 2.00
N ILE A 224 -9.55 8.01 1.06
CA ILE A 224 -10.47 7.71 -0.03
C ILE A 224 -11.12 6.34 0.18
N PRO A 225 -12.41 6.26 0.49
CA PRO A 225 -13.11 4.99 0.62
C PRO A 225 -13.41 4.39 -0.76
N ILE A 226 -13.27 3.07 -0.87
CA ILE A 226 -13.80 2.22 -1.94
C ILE A 226 -14.53 1.07 -1.26
N LEU A 227 -15.84 1.13 -1.16
CA LEU A 227 -16.61 0.24 -0.28
C LEU A 227 -17.35 -0.87 -1.02
N GLY A 228 -17.50 -0.77 -2.36
CA GLY A 228 -18.30 -1.74 -3.11
C GLY A 228 -19.77 -1.67 -2.72
N GLY A 229 -20.37 -2.83 -2.45
CA GLY A 229 -21.72 -2.94 -1.94
C GLY A 229 -21.85 -2.93 -0.42
N ASP A 230 -20.75 -2.64 0.31
CA ASP A 230 -20.70 -2.58 1.78
C ASP A 230 -20.94 -1.14 2.30
N LEU A 231 -21.78 -0.37 1.63
CA LEU A 231 -22.18 1.00 2.05
C LEU A 231 -23.09 0.96 3.26
#